data_ac766b94a10f3e1945794c9da663a7cc
#
_entry.id   ac766b94a10f3e1945794c9da663a7cc
#
_cell.length_a   1.000
_cell.length_b   1.000
_cell.length_c   1.000
_cell.angle_alpha   90.00
_cell.angle_beta   90.00
_cell.angle_gamma   90.00
#
_symmetry.space_group_name_H-M   'P 1'
#
loop_
_entity.id
_entity.type
_entity.pdbx_description
1 polymer ?
#
loop_
_entity_poly.entity_id
_entity_poly.type
_entity_poly.pdbx_seq_one_letter_code
_entity_poly.pdbx_strand_id
1 'polypeptide(L)'
;MSEAMSAIALDLQGVTSGYRTSVVLRALSMSVAGGEAVALLGKNGMGKTTLLKTIMGYLPKRAGTIRVNGVDVTRLPPHRIARAGVAYAPQEHAVFQDLSIRDNLRLGLADASAFDERFADVGPLFPVFESRLKQHAGTLSGGEQKMLLVARALMMRPSILLFDEITEGLQPSVIDRLAEALLWERERRGTTVLLIEQHVPFALKVADRYAILKQGEIIDHGHTNDAGAAEAIFSHLRV
;
A
#
# COMPACT_ATOMS: atom_id res chain seq x y z
N MET A 1 -32.13 -2.65 1.27
CA MET A 1 -31.09 -3.70 1.17
C MET A 1 -30.06 -3.36 2.22
N SER A 2 -29.88 -4.22 3.23
CA SER A 2 -28.94 -4.00 4.33
C SER A 2 -27.52 -4.02 3.76
N GLU A 3 -26.79 -2.90 3.83
CA GLU A 3 -25.35 -2.90 3.68
C GLU A 3 -24.78 -3.81 4.78
N ALA A 4 -24.37 -4.99 4.40
CA ALA A 4 -23.56 -5.82 5.29
C ALA A 4 -22.29 -5.02 5.57
N MET A 5 -22.16 -4.45 6.76
CA MET A 5 -20.95 -3.78 7.22
C MET A 5 -19.79 -4.79 7.01
N SER A 6 -18.97 -4.53 6.01
CA SER A 6 -17.77 -5.33 5.76
C SER A 6 -16.91 -5.30 7.02
N ALA A 7 -16.42 -6.47 7.44
CA ALA A 7 -15.57 -6.55 8.63
C ALA A 7 -14.34 -5.65 8.45
N ILE A 8 -13.90 -4.98 9.53
CA ILE A 8 -12.71 -4.12 9.50
C ILE A 8 -11.48 -4.98 9.28
N ALA A 9 -10.76 -4.72 8.18
CA ALA A 9 -9.52 -5.41 7.84
C ALA A 9 -8.30 -4.78 8.54
N LEU A 10 -8.24 -3.45 8.60
CA LEU A 10 -7.18 -2.73 9.32
C LEU A 10 -7.82 -1.75 10.31
N ASP A 11 -7.46 -1.86 11.58
CA ASP A 11 -7.95 -1.00 12.64
C ASP A 11 -6.78 -0.41 13.46
N LEU A 12 -6.72 0.90 13.51
CA LEU A 12 -5.74 1.68 14.24
C LEU A 12 -6.47 2.51 15.30
N GLN A 13 -6.12 2.32 16.57
CA GLN A 13 -6.76 3.02 17.68
C GLN A 13 -5.72 3.75 18.52
N GLY A 14 -5.73 5.07 18.51
CA GLY A 14 -4.89 5.95 19.34
C GLY A 14 -3.38 5.73 19.12
N VAL A 15 -2.95 5.38 17.90
CA VAL A 15 -1.57 4.99 17.60
C VAL A 15 -0.63 6.19 17.73
N THR A 16 0.31 6.09 18.67
CA THR A 16 1.41 7.05 18.86
C THR A 16 2.73 6.36 18.54
N SER A 17 3.50 6.92 17.61
CA SER A 17 4.78 6.35 17.16
C SER A 17 5.71 7.42 16.62
N GLY A 18 6.98 7.03 16.35
CA GLY A 18 7.99 7.92 15.80
C GLY A 18 9.39 7.35 15.96
N TYR A 19 10.39 8.19 15.77
CA TYR A 19 11.80 7.80 15.76
C TYR A 19 12.48 8.24 17.06
N ARG A 20 13.19 7.35 17.71
CA ARG A 20 13.94 7.62 18.97
C ARG A 20 13.05 8.39 19.97
N THR A 21 13.38 9.66 20.25
CA THR A 21 12.64 10.55 21.16
C THR A 21 11.54 11.34 20.46
N SER A 22 11.58 11.49 19.13
CA SER A 22 10.62 12.27 18.36
C SER A 22 9.29 11.51 18.18
N VAL A 23 8.17 12.16 18.48
CA VAL A 23 6.81 11.69 18.19
C VAL A 23 6.42 12.24 16.83
N VAL A 24 6.04 11.34 15.90
CA VAL A 24 5.60 11.69 14.55
C VAL A 24 4.09 11.47 14.40
N LEU A 25 3.58 10.32 14.88
CA LEU A 25 2.15 10.02 14.92
C LEU A 25 1.59 10.30 16.30
N ARG A 26 0.44 11.00 16.37
CA ARG A 26 -0.15 11.52 17.60
C ARG A 26 -1.56 10.98 17.79
N ALA A 27 -1.68 9.90 18.58
CA ALA A 27 -2.95 9.24 18.89
C ALA A 27 -3.84 8.99 17.65
N LEU A 28 -3.20 8.64 16.50
CA LEU A 28 -3.87 8.46 15.24
C LEU A 28 -4.83 7.27 15.29
N SER A 29 -6.06 7.51 14.85
CA SER A 29 -7.09 6.47 14.72
C SER A 29 -7.65 6.47 13.32
N MET A 30 -7.72 5.28 12.70
CA MET A 30 -8.40 5.07 11.41
C MET A 30 -8.75 3.59 11.24
N SER A 31 -9.76 3.34 10.43
CA SER A 31 -10.14 1.97 10.03
C SER A 31 -10.28 1.86 8.52
N VAL A 32 -9.99 0.67 8.01
CA VAL A 32 -10.19 0.30 6.61
C VAL A 32 -11.02 -0.98 6.60
N ALA A 33 -12.15 -0.96 5.91
CA ALA A 33 -13.02 -2.12 5.78
C ALA A 33 -12.42 -3.18 4.86
N GLY A 34 -12.86 -4.42 4.98
CA GLY A 34 -12.44 -5.49 4.08
C GLY A 34 -12.83 -5.19 2.62
N GLY A 35 -11.86 -5.26 1.70
CA GLY A 35 -12.03 -4.92 0.28
C GLY A 35 -12.04 -3.43 -0.04
N GLU A 36 -12.01 -2.56 0.97
CA GLU A 36 -11.94 -1.12 0.78
C GLU A 36 -10.54 -0.66 0.38
N ALA A 37 -10.45 0.37 -0.46
CA ALA A 37 -9.22 1.11 -0.70
C ALA A 37 -9.30 2.52 -0.09
N VAL A 38 -8.33 2.85 0.76
CA VAL A 38 -8.21 4.18 1.37
C VAL A 38 -6.90 4.84 0.93
N ALA A 39 -6.99 6.07 0.42
CA ALA A 39 -5.85 6.90 0.12
C ALA A 39 -5.53 7.82 1.31
N LEU A 40 -4.35 7.66 1.90
CA LEU A 40 -3.84 8.59 2.89
C LEU A 40 -2.96 9.63 2.20
N LEU A 41 -3.44 10.85 2.15
CA LEU A 41 -2.83 11.96 1.45
C LEU A 41 -2.21 12.95 2.46
N GLY A 42 -1.21 13.70 2.01
CA GLY A 42 -0.55 14.69 2.86
C GLY A 42 0.80 15.10 2.29
N LYS A 43 1.29 16.27 2.70
CA LYS A 43 2.63 16.77 2.28
C LYS A 43 3.75 15.87 2.80
N ASN A 44 4.95 16.07 2.24
CA ASN A 44 6.15 15.38 2.75
C ASN A 44 6.41 15.75 4.22
N GLY A 45 6.89 14.79 5.00
CA GLY A 45 7.18 14.99 6.42
C GLY A 45 5.96 14.93 7.36
N MET A 46 4.74 14.71 6.86
CA MET A 46 3.53 14.66 7.70
C MET A 46 3.36 13.35 8.48
N GLY A 47 4.20 12.32 8.23
CA GLY A 47 4.18 11.06 8.98
C GLY A 47 3.62 9.87 8.18
N LYS A 48 3.36 10.02 6.87
CA LYS A 48 2.77 8.97 6.02
C LYS A 48 3.57 7.66 6.05
N THR A 49 4.83 7.68 5.63
CA THR A 49 5.74 6.52 5.66
C THR A 49 5.95 5.99 7.09
N THR A 50 5.95 6.90 8.09
CA THR A 50 6.03 6.51 9.51
C THR A 50 4.84 5.64 9.89
N LEU A 51 3.64 5.95 9.40
CA LEU A 51 2.45 5.15 9.65
C LEU A 51 2.60 3.73 9.09
N LEU A 52 2.96 3.58 7.81
CA LEU A 52 3.15 2.25 7.22
C LEU A 52 4.25 1.45 7.94
N LYS A 53 5.38 2.09 8.24
CA LYS A 53 6.46 1.45 9.03
C LYS A 53 5.99 1.03 10.42
N THR A 54 5.09 1.80 11.04
CA THR A 54 4.50 1.47 12.34
C THR A 54 3.54 0.30 12.23
N ILE A 55 2.66 0.28 11.21
CA ILE A 55 1.76 -0.84 10.93
C ILE A 55 2.57 -2.12 10.72
N MET A 56 3.64 -2.06 9.92
CA MET A 56 4.52 -3.20 9.63
C MET A 56 5.44 -3.62 10.78
N GLY A 57 5.41 -2.92 11.92
CA GLY A 57 6.24 -3.26 13.07
C GLY A 57 7.73 -2.89 12.92
N TYR A 58 8.12 -2.09 11.92
CA TYR A 58 9.48 -1.56 11.77
C TYR A 58 9.79 -0.45 12.79
N LEU A 59 8.76 0.24 13.27
CA LEU A 59 8.88 1.27 14.29
C LEU A 59 8.12 0.86 15.56
N PRO A 60 8.70 1.10 16.75
CA PRO A 60 8.01 0.80 18.00
C PRO A 60 6.84 1.74 18.21
N LYS A 61 5.72 1.18 18.63
CA LYS A 61 4.56 1.95 19.09
C LYS A 61 4.76 2.34 20.54
N ARG A 62 4.46 3.60 20.86
CA ARG A 62 4.49 4.13 22.23
C ARG A 62 3.14 3.97 22.93
N ALA A 63 2.04 4.07 22.14
CA ALA A 63 0.68 3.89 22.62
C ALA A 63 -0.23 3.43 21.48
N GLY A 64 -1.43 2.99 21.81
CA GLY A 64 -2.45 2.56 20.87
C GLY A 64 -2.35 1.10 20.49
N THR A 65 -3.32 0.66 19.66
CA THR A 65 -3.42 -0.72 19.16
C THR A 65 -3.54 -0.73 17.64
N ILE A 66 -3.03 -1.80 17.03
CA ILE A 66 -3.18 -2.09 15.59
C ILE A 66 -3.72 -3.51 15.45
N ARG A 67 -4.82 -3.65 14.72
CA ARG A 67 -5.41 -4.95 14.39
C ARG A 67 -5.46 -5.15 12.89
N VAL A 68 -5.15 -6.38 12.48
CA VAL A 68 -5.24 -6.86 11.10
C VAL A 68 -6.23 -8.01 11.08
N ASN A 69 -7.32 -7.89 10.33
CA ASN A 69 -8.40 -8.89 10.28
C ASN A 69 -8.87 -9.32 11.68
N GLY A 70 -9.02 -8.35 12.59
CA GLY A 70 -9.41 -8.58 13.99
C GLY A 70 -8.29 -9.07 14.92
N VAL A 71 -7.15 -9.51 14.39
CA VAL A 71 -6.00 -9.99 15.19
C VAL A 71 -5.14 -8.81 15.63
N ASP A 72 -4.84 -8.74 16.92
CA ASP A 72 -3.92 -7.74 17.46
C ASP A 72 -2.47 -8.02 17.03
N VAL A 73 -1.94 -7.13 16.19
CA VAL A 73 -0.57 -7.19 15.69
C VAL A 73 0.34 -6.13 16.32
N THR A 74 -0.13 -5.45 17.36
CA THR A 74 0.52 -4.28 17.97
C THR A 74 1.99 -4.50 18.32
N ARG A 75 2.35 -5.71 18.78
CA ARG A 75 3.69 -6.05 19.23
C ARG A 75 4.37 -7.11 18.36
N LEU A 76 3.78 -7.48 17.26
CA LEU A 76 4.36 -8.49 16.38
C LEU A 76 5.52 -7.93 15.56
N PRO A 77 6.56 -8.74 15.32
CA PRO A 77 7.64 -8.37 14.41
C PRO A 77 7.18 -8.39 12.96
N PRO A 78 7.87 -7.66 12.03
CA PRO A 78 7.44 -7.47 10.64
C PRO A 78 7.09 -8.77 9.90
N HIS A 79 7.91 -9.81 10.06
CA HIS A 79 7.69 -11.09 9.39
C HIS A 79 6.39 -11.80 9.84
N ARG A 80 5.93 -11.58 11.08
CA ARG A 80 4.66 -12.13 11.55
C ARG A 80 3.47 -11.32 11.04
N ILE A 81 3.63 -10.01 10.91
CA ILE A 81 2.62 -9.13 10.31
C ILE A 81 2.45 -9.47 8.82
N ALA A 82 3.55 -9.69 8.10
CA ALA A 82 3.49 -10.16 6.71
C ALA A 82 2.77 -11.51 6.59
N ARG A 83 3.04 -12.48 7.50
CA ARG A 83 2.35 -13.77 7.54
C ARG A 83 0.87 -13.66 7.94
N ALA A 84 0.46 -12.59 8.59
CA ALA A 84 -0.95 -12.30 8.86
C ALA A 84 -1.70 -11.77 7.62
N GLY A 85 -1.04 -11.74 6.45
CA GLY A 85 -1.64 -11.37 5.16
C GLY A 85 -1.41 -9.92 4.75
N VAL A 86 -0.43 -9.22 5.32
CA VAL A 86 -0.09 -7.84 4.95
C VAL A 86 1.10 -7.83 4.01
N ALA A 87 0.94 -7.28 2.80
CA ALA A 87 2.05 -6.96 1.91
C ALA A 87 2.35 -5.46 1.94
N TYR A 88 3.63 -5.12 1.93
CA TYR A 88 4.12 -3.74 1.95
C TYR A 88 5.06 -3.47 0.78
N ALA A 89 4.73 -2.45 0.01
CA ALA A 89 5.54 -1.93 -1.09
C ALA A 89 6.10 -0.54 -0.68
N PRO A 90 7.36 -0.47 -0.24
CA PRO A 90 7.98 0.78 0.19
C PRO A 90 8.34 1.69 -1.00
N GLN A 91 8.53 2.97 -0.71
CA GLN A 91 8.88 4.00 -1.69
C GLN A 91 10.21 3.73 -2.39
N GLU A 92 11.24 3.31 -1.64
CA GLU A 92 12.63 3.16 -2.13
C GLU A 92 13.22 1.78 -1.82
N HIS A 93 14.31 1.46 -2.53
CA HIS A 93 15.17 0.28 -2.29
C HIS A 93 14.43 -1.07 -2.19
N ALA A 94 13.32 -1.19 -2.91
CA ALA A 94 12.46 -2.36 -2.79
C ALA A 94 12.76 -3.47 -3.80
N VAL A 95 13.50 -3.17 -4.87
CA VAL A 95 13.89 -4.12 -5.91
C VAL A 95 15.33 -4.57 -5.67
N PHE A 96 15.55 -5.87 -5.68
CA PHE A 96 16.88 -6.47 -5.59
C PHE A 96 17.50 -6.47 -7.00
N GLN A 97 18.38 -5.51 -7.25
CA GLN A 97 18.92 -5.22 -8.58
C GLN A 97 19.72 -6.36 -9.17
N ASP A 98 20.46 -7.10 -8.34
CA ASP A 98 21.31 -8.23 -8.73
C ASP A 98 20.53 -9.53 -8.98
N LEU A 99 19.24 -9.56 -8.60
CA LEU A 99 18.36 -10.70 -8.86
C LEU A 99 17.63 -10.53 -10.19
N SER A 100 17.27 -11.67 -10.80
CA SER A 100 16.38 -11.66 -11.95
C SER A 100 14.97 -11.14 -11.60
N ILE A 101 14.19 -10.76 -12.62
CA ILE A 101 12.76 -10.42 -12.44
C ILE A 101 12.03 -11.60 -11.77
N ARG A 102 12.25 -12.83 -12.26
CA ARG A 102 11.66 -14.05 -11.68
C ARG A 102 11.99 -14.18 -10.19
N ASP A 103 13.25 -14.02 -9.83
CA ASP A 103 13.68 -14.20 -8.44
C ASP A 103 13.14 -13.09 -7.54
N ASN A 104 13.08 -11.83 -8.03
CA ASN A 104 12.38 -10.77 -7.31
C ASN A 104 10.91 -11.10 -7.03
N LEU A 105 10.19 -11.62 -8.03
CA LEU A 105 8.78 -12.03 -7.86
C LEU A 105 8.65 -13.20 -6.87
N ARG A 106 9.58 -14.16 -6.90
CA ARG A 106 9.58 -15.32 -5.98
C ARG A 106 9.76 -14.92 -4.52
N LEU A 107 10.44 -13.82 -4.21
CA LEU A 107 10.59 -13.32 -2.83
C LEU A 107 9.24 -12.99 -2.16
N GLY A 108 8.18 -12.74 -2.92
CA GLY A 108 6.83 -12.57 -2.42
C GLY A 108 6.11 -13.87 -2.06
N LEU A 109 6.68 -15.03 -2.35
CA LEU A 109 6.02 -16.31 -2.19
C LEU A 109 6.46 -17.02 -0.90
N ALA A 110 5.49 -17.58 -0.15
CA ALA A 110 5.77 -18.46 0.96
C ALA A 110 6.30 -19.83 0.49
N ASP A 111 5.84 -20.28 -0.69
CA ASP A 111 6.28 -21.50 -1.38
C ASP A 111 6.67 -21.14 -2.83
N ALA A 112 7.94 -21.38 -3.16
CA ALA A 112 8.48 -21.11 -4.48
C ALA A 112 7.83 -21.94 -5.60
N SER A 113 7.23 -23.10 -5.30
CA SER A 113 6.52 -23.95 -6.26
C SER A 113 5.24 -23.30 -6.79
N ALA A 114 4.65 -22.34 -6.05
CA ALA A 114 3.47 -21.61 -6.46
C ALA A 114 3.73 -20.53 -7.54
N PHE A 115 4.98 -20.39 -8.02
CA PHE A 115 5.34 -19.28 -8.92
C PHE A 115 4.49 -19.24 -10.17
N ASP A 116 4.41 -20.37 -10.89
CA ASP A 116 3.76 -20.38 -12.22
C ASP A 116 2.24 -20.12 -12.08
N GLU A 117 1.60 -20.67 -11.04
CA GLU A 117 0.19 -20.39 -10.71
C GLU A 117 -0.03 -18.89 -10.41
N ARG A 118 0.82 -18.31 -9.56
CA ARG A 118 0.69 -16.90 -9.17
C ARG A 118 1.00 -15.96 -10.34
N PHE A 119 2.02 -16.30 -11.11
CA PHE A 119 2.42 -15.50 -12.25
C PHE A 119 1.41 -15.54 -13.40
N ALA A 120 0.67 -16.63 -13.55
CA ALA A 120 -0.45 -16.69 -14.50
C ALA A 120 -1.53 -15.62 -14.26
N ASP A 121 -1.74 -15.20 -12.99
CA ASP A 121 -2.65 -14.11 -12.65
C ASP A 121 -1.99 -12.72 -12.82
N VAL A 122 -0.74 -12.58 -12.39
CA VAL A 122 -0.05 -11.29 -12.28
C VAL A 122 0.67 -10.89 -13.58
N GLY A 123 1.18 -11.86 -14.33
CA GLY A 123 1.91 -11.62 -15.59
C GLY A 123 1.12 -10.77 -16.59
N PRO A 124 -0.15 -11.08 -16.89
CA PRO A 124 -0.97 -10.29 -17.81
C PRO A 124 -1.18 -8.83 -17.40
N LEU A 125 -1.08 -8.51 -16.10
CA LEU A 125 -1.14 -7.12 -15.62
C LEU A 125 0.13 -6.35 -15.99
N PHE A 126 1.26 -7.05 -16.12
CA PHE A 126 2.57 -6.48 -16.44
C PHE A 126 3.25 -7.25 -17.58
N PRO A 127 2.72 -7.19 -18.82
CA PRO A 127 3.20 -8.01 -19.95
C PRO A 127 4.70 -7.83 -20.25
N VAL A 128 5.26 -6.68 -19.88
CA VAL A 128 6.68 -6.37 -20.04
C VAL A 128 7.60 -7.41 -19.37
N PHE A 129 7.12 -8.16 -18.38
CA PHE A 129 7.89 -9.16 -17.65
C PHE A 129 7.79 -10.57 -18.22
N GLU A 130 6.76 -10.90 -19.00
CA GLU A 130 6.51 -12.27 -19.47
C GLU A 130 7.69 -12.85 -20.26
N SER A 131 8.27 -12.08 -21.17
CA SER A 131 9.42 -12.49 -21.98
C SER A 131 10.78 -12.20 -21.32
N ARG A 132 10.81 -11.48 -20.20
CA ARG A 132 12.02 -10.92 -19.58
C ARG A 132 12.34 -11.49 -18.20
N LEU A 133 11.71 -12.59 -17.79
CA LEU A 133 11.84 -13.16 -16.43
C LEU A 133 13.28 -13.46 -15.99
N LYS A 134 14.19 -13.76 -16.93
CA LYS A 134 15.62 -14.04 -16.65
C LYS A 134 16.47 -12.77 -16.59
N GLN A 135 15.94 -11.61 -16.97
CA GLN A 135 16.67 -10.34 -16.97
C GLN A 135 16.93 -9.87 -15.55
N HIS A 136 18.10 -9.27 -15.28
CA HIS A 136 18.41 -8.63 -14.00
C HIS A 136 17.53 -7.40 -13.77
N ALA A 137 16.94 -7.31 -12.58
CA ALA A 137 16.02 -6.22 -12.25
C ALA A 137 16.70 -4.84 -12.22
N GLY A 138 18.00 -4.77 -11.97
CA GLY A 138 18.79 -3.55 -12.02
C GLY A 138 18.88 -2.89 -13.41
N THR A 139 18.57 -3.64 -14.49
CA THR A 139 18.54 -3.12 -15.86
C THR A 139 17.18 -2.56 -16.29
N LEU A 140 16.19 -2.64 -15.40
CA LEU A 140 14.86 -2.09 -15.62
C LEU A 140 14.87 -0.56 -15.43
N SER A 141 14.03 0.15 -16.18
CA SER A 141 13.72 1.55 -15.90
C SER A 141 13.09 1.74 -14.53
N GLY A 142 13.12 2.94 -13.98
CA GLY A 142 12.49 3.24 -12.68
C GLY A 142 11.00 2.87 -12.65
N GLY A 143 10.26 3.13 -13.73
CA GLY A 143 8.86 2.73 -13.86
C GLY A 143 8.66 1.22 -13.88
N GLU A 144 9.50 0.48 -14.61
CA GLU A 144 9.47 -0.99 -14.62
C GLU A 144 9.84 -1.57 -13.25
N GLN A 145 10.77 -0.96 -12.50
CA GLN A 145 11.08 -1.37 -11.13
C GLN A 145 9.90 -1.17 -10.19
N LYS A 146 9.14 -0.06 -10.33
CA LYS A 146 7.89 0.13 -9.55
C LYS A 146 6.83 -0.89 -9.94
N MET A 147 6.66 -1.19 -11.23
CA MET A 147 5.77 -2.28 -11.67
C MET A 147 6.20 -3.64 -11.08
N LEU A 148 7.50 -3.95 -11.05
CA LEU A 148 8.02 -5.18 -10.46
C LEU A 148 7.75 -5.25 -8.95
N LEU A 149 7.87 -4.12 -8.24
CA LEU A 149 7.55 -4.03 -6.82
C LEU A 149 6.07 -4.35 -6.56
N VAL A 150 5.16 -3.74 -7.33
CA VAL A 150 3.71 -3.99 -7.22
C VAL A 150 3.40 -5.43 -7.60
N ALA A 151 3.93 -5.94 -8.72
CA ALA A 151 3.76 -7.33 -9.15
C ALA A 151 4.17 -8.31 -8.04
N ARG A 152 5.32 -8.10 -7.38
CA ARG A 152 5.78 -8.92 -6.26
C ARG A 152 4.80 -8.90 -5.09
N ALA A 153 4.23 -7.74 -4.76
CA ALA A 153 3.24 -7.63 -3.70
C ALA A 153 1.95 -8.41 -4.04
N LEU A 154 1.50 -8.35 -5.30
CA LEU A 154 0.34 -9.10 -5.78
C LEU A 154 0.58 -10.61 -5.81
N MET A 155 1.81 -11.06 -6.11
CA MET A 155 2.19 -12.49 -6.05
C MET A 155 1.94 -13.12 -4.68
N MET A 156 1.99 -12.34 -3.60
CA MET A 156 1.70 -12.81 -2.25
C MET A 156 0.22 -13.17 -2.05
N ARG A 157 -0.71 -12.67 -2.87
CA ARG A 157 -2.17 -12.70 -2.65
C ARG A 157 -2.51 -12.27 -1.22
N PRO A 158 -2.14 -11.05 -0.80
CA PRO A 158 -2.36 -10.60 0.55
C PRO A 158 -3.83 -10.24 0.80
N SER A 159 -4.24 -10.21 2.07
CA SER A 159 -5.54 -9.64 2.46
C SER A 159 -5.49 -8.11 2.52
N ILE A 160 -4.30 -7.54 2.79
CA ILE A 160 -4.07 -6.10 2.88
C ILE A 160 -2.80 -5.72 2.11
N LEU A 161 -2.92 -4.74 1.23
CA LEU A 161 -1.82 -4.11 0.51
C LEU A 161 -1.54 -2.72 1.11
N LEU A 162 -0.29 -2.47 1.46
CA LEU A 162 0.21 -1.18 1.91
C LEU A 162 1.18 -0.62 0.86
N PHE A 163 0.88 0.55 0.31
CA PHE A 163 1.71 1.22 -0.70
C PHE A 163 2.23 2.56 -0.23
N ASP A 164 3.51 2.83 -0.45
CA ASP A 164 4.19 4.05 -0.05
C ASP A 164 4.70 4.80 -1.29
N GLU A 165 3.94 5.79 -1.78
CA GLU A 165 4.27 6.70 -2.89
C GLU A 165 4.77 5.96 -4.15
N ILE A 166 3.95 5.01 -4.65
CA ILE A 166 4.34 4.15 -5.78
C ILE A 166 4.30 4.88 -7.13
N THR A 167 3.66 6.06 -7.21
CA THR A 167 3.51 6.82 -8.47
C THR A 167 4.58 7.91 -8.65
N GLU A 168 5.41 8.18 -7.63
CA GLU A 168 6.38 9.26 -7.67
C GLU A 168 7.39 9.10 -8.82
N GLY A 169 7.55 10.16 -9.63
CA GLY A 169 8.51 10.21 -10.73
C GLY A 169 8.16 9.33 -11.94
N LEU A 170 6.93 8.81 -12.02
CA LEU A 170 6.51 7.91 -13.09
C LEU A 170 5.82 8.65 -14.25
N GLN A 171 5.93 8.07 -15.42
CA GLN A 171 5.18 8.49 -16.60
C GLN A 171 3.69 8.14 -16.46
N PRO A 172 2.77 8.91 -17.05
CA PRO A 172 1.33 8.67 -16.97
C PRO A 172 0.91 7.25 -17.35
N SER A 173 1.51 6.66 -18.41
CA SER A 173 1.19 5.30 -18.87
C SER A 173 1.54 4.22 -17.83
N VAL A 174 2.58 4.45 -17.03
CA VAL A 174 2.95 3.53 -15.92
C VAL A 174 1.97 3.69 -14.77
N ILE A 175 1.60 4.94 -14.43
CA ILE A 175 0.59 5.23 -13.40
C ILE A 175 -0.74 4.56 -13.74
N ASP A 176 -1.19 4.67 -14.99
CA ASP A 176 -2.41 4.01 -15.44
C ASP A 176 -2.33 2.50 -15.33
N ARG A 177 -1.20 1.90 -15.70
CA ARG A 177 -0.97 0.45 -15.56
C ARG A 177 -1.01 0.00 -14.09
N LEU A 178 -0.43 0.75 -13.18
CA LEU A 178 -0.49 0.47 -11.74
C LEU A 178 -1.93 0.58 -11.22
N ALA A 179 -2.68 1.60 -11.65
CA ALA A 179 -4.10 1.74 -11.28
C ALA A 179 -4.93 0.53 -11.76
N GLU A 180 -4.78 0.12 -13.03
CA GLU A 180 -5.46 -1.05 -13.58
C GLU A 180 -5.15 -2.33 -12.78
N ALA A 181 -3.88 -2.55 -12.42
CA ALA A 181 -3.47 -3.71 -11.63
C ALA A 181 -4.10 -3.72 -10.23
N LEU A 182 -4.19 -2.57 -9.56
CA LEU A 182 -4.79 -2.46 -8.24
C LEU A 182 -6.31 -2.63 -8.29
N LEU A 183 -6.98 -2.05 -9.27
CA LEU A 183 -8.42 -2.22 -9.47
C LEU A 183 -8.75 -3.69 -9.75
N TRP A 184 -7.98 -4.34 -10.64
CA TRP A 184 -8.14 -5.77 -10.93
C TRP A 184 -8.00 -6.65 -9.68
N GLU A 185 -6.96 -6.39 -8.86
CA GLU A 185 -6.72 -7.15 -7.63
C GLU A 185 -7.88 -6.99 -6.63
N ARG A 186 -8.37 -5.77 -6.47
CA ARG A 186 -9.51 -5.48 -5.60
C ARG A 186 -10.79 -6.16 -6.09
N GLU A 187 -11.11 -6.01 -7.37
CA GLU A 187 -12.32 -6.59 -7.98
C GLU A 187 -12.32 -8.12 -7.91
N ARG A 188 -11.17 -8.73 -8.21
CA ARG A 188 -11.06 -10.19 -8.30
C ARG A 188 -10.90 -10.87 -6.95
N ARG A 189 -10.24 -10.23 -5.98
CA ARG A 189 -9.86 -10.86 -4.70
C ARG A 189 -10.40 -10.16 -3.46
N GLY A 190 -11.02 -9.00 -3.62
CA GLY A 190 -11.47 -8.22 -2.47
C GLY A 190 -10.32 -7.76 -1.57
N THR A 191 -9.13 -7.58 -2.12
CA THR A 191 -7.95 -7.15 -1.36
C THR A 191 -8.15 -5.74 -0.83
N THR A 192 -7.93 -5.54 0.47
CA THR A 192 -7.97 -4.24 1.13
C THR A 192 -6.70 -3.44 0.78
N VAL A 193 -6.82 -2.15 0.51
CA VAL A 193 -5.69 -1.31 0.12
C VAL A 193 -5.61 -0.06 1.01
N LEU A 194 -4.44 0.16 1.60
CA LEU A 194 -4.06 1.46 2.17
C LEU A 194 -2.91 2.01 1.34
N LEU A 195 -3.20 3.06 0.59
CA LEU A 195 -2.20 3.68 -0.26
C LEU A 195 -1.83 5.08 0.26
N ILE A 196 -0.54 5.33 0.40
CA ILE A 196 0.02 6.64 0.69
C ILE A 196 0.43 7.27 -0.61
N GLU A 197 -0.12 8.46 -0.90
CA GLU A 197 0.11 9.14 -2.18
C GLU A 197 0.12 10.65 -2.05
N GLN A 198 0.71 11.28 -3.07
CA GLN A 198 0.62 12.72 -3.32
C GLN A 198 -0.04 13.00 -4.68
N HIS A 199 -0.10 11.99 -5.55
CA HIS A 199 -0.72 12.09 -6.87
C HIS A 199 -2.23 11.91 -6.75
N VAL A 200 -2.95 13.04 -6.55
CA VAL A 200 -4.40 13.07 -6.31
C VAL A 200 -5.21 12.35 -7.39
N PRO A 201 -4.96 12.53 -8.72
CA PRO A 201 -5.70 11.81 -9.74
C PRO A 201 -5.62 10.28 -9.62
N PHE A 202 -4.47 9.73 -9.26
CA PHE A 202 -4.29 8.31 -9.02
C PHE A 202 -5.05 7.85 -7.77
N ALA A 203 -4.94 8.61 -6.68
CA ALA A 203 -5.66 8.33 -5.44
C ALA A 203 -7.18 8.28 -5.67
N LEU A 204 -7.74 9.27 -6.38
CA LEU A 204 -9.16 9.32 -6.71
C LEU A 204 -9.61 8.18 -7.66
N LYS A 205 -8.70 7.70 -8.53
CA LYS A 205 -8.99 6.59 -9.46
C LYS A 205 -9.06 5.22 -8.75
N VAL A 206 -8.23 5.02 -7.71
CA VAL A 206 -8.02 3.70 -7.09
C VAL A 206 -8.78 3.56 -5.77
N ALA A 207 -8.90 4.64 -4.98
CA ALA A 207 -9.45 4.57 -3.62
C ALA A 207 -10.95 4.89 -3.57
N ASP A 208 -11.64 4.29 -2.59
CA ASP A 208 -13.05 4.58 -2.27
C ASP A 208 -13.18 5.77 -1.31
N ARG A 209 -12.21 5.89 -0.39
CA ARG A 209 -12.13 7.00 0.56
C ARG A 209 -10.72 7.61 0.56
N TYR A 210 -10.67 8.87 0.98
CA TYR A 210 -9.42 9.54 1.30
C TYR A 210 -9.38 9.94 2.78
N ALA A 211 -8.17 10.11 3.30
CA ALA A 211 -7.90 10.78 4.57
C ALA A 211 -6.69 11.70 4.40
N ILE A 212 -6.72 12.87 5.05
CA ILE A 212 -5.64 13.84 5.01
C ILE A 212 -4.83 13.77 6.29
N LEU A 213 -3.55 13.44 6.17
CA LEU A 213 -2.61 13.41 7.27
C LEU A 213 -1.83 14.73 7.36
N LYS A 214 -1.86 15.37 8.52
CA LYS A 214 -1.10 16.58 8.82
C LYS A 214 -0.50 16.48 10.21
N GLN A 215 0.82 16.63 10.31
CA GLN A 215 1.57 16.60 11.58
C GLN A 215 1.28 15.38 12.47
N GLY A 216 1.04 14.22 11.84
CA GLY A 216 0.78 12.95 12.52
C GLY A 216 -0.65 12.71 12.96
N GLU A 217 -1.59 13.55 12.55
CA GLU A 217 -3.02 13.47 12.84
C GLU A 217 -3.85 13.46 11.55
N ILE A 218 -4.98 12.76 11.54
CA ILE A 218 -5.95 12.84 10.45
C ILE A 218 -6.82 14.07 10.70
N ILE A 219 -6.79 15.04 9.77
CA ILE A 219 -7.49 16.32 9.89
C ILE A 219 -8.72 16.42 9.00
N ASP A 220 -8.85 15.55 8.00
CA ASP A 220 -9.99 15.51 7.09
C ASP A 220 -10.11 14.12 6.46
N HIS A 221 -11.32 13.72 6.04
CA HIS A 221 -11.58 12.48 5.33
C HIS A 221 -12.92 12.57 4.58
N GLY A 222 -13.09 11.74 3.55
CA GLY A 222 -14.32 11.68 2.76
C GLY A 222 -14.28 10.55 1.73
N HIS A 223 -15.37 10.43 0.97
CA HIS A 223 -15.42 9.52 -0.17
C HIS A 223 -14.82 10.17 -1.41
N THR A 224 -14.10 9.40 -2.21
CA THR A 224 -13.46 9.90 -3.44
C THR A 224 -14.47 10.30 -4.52
N ASN A 225 -15.68 9.73 -4.45
CA ASN A 225 -16.77 10.01 -5.37
C ASN A 225 -17.65 11.20 -4.94
N ASP A 226 -17.39 11.82 -3.79
CA ASP A 226 -18.16 12.96 -3.33
C ASP A 226 -17.91 14.18 -4.24
N ALA A 227 -18.97 14.95 -4.52
CA ALA A 227 -18.83 16.20 -5.24
C ALA A 227 -17.91 17.15 -4.47
N GLY A 228 -16.81 17.60 -5.11
CA GLY A 228 -15.81 18.46 -4.47
C GLY A 228 -14.69 17.73 -3.73
N ALA A 229 -14.63 16.40 -3.75
CA ALA A 229 -13.55 15.64 -3.09
C ALA A 229 -12.16 16.10 -3.57
N ALA A 230 -11.97 16.29 -4.87
CA ALA A 230 -10.70 16.76 -5.43
C ALA A 230 -10.31 18.15 -4.88
N GLU A 231 -11.26 19.10 -4.86
CA GLU A 231 -11.06 20.45 -4.35
C GLU A 231 -10.74 20.44 -2.85
N ALA A 232 -11.44 19.64 -2.05
CA ALA A 232 -11.18 19.46 -0.63
C ALA A 232 -9.74 18.96 -0.41
N ILE A 233 -9.34 17.90 -1.11
CA ILE A 233 -7.98 17.35 -1.03
C ILE A 233 -6.95 18.41 -1.44
N PHE A 234 -7.14 19.07 -2.59
CA PHE A 234 -6.20 20.10 -3.06
C PHE A 234 -6.08 21.28 -2.10
N SER A 235 -7.15 21.65 -1.39
CA SER A 235 -7.11 22.74 -0.39
C SER A 235 -6.12 22.44 0.75
N HIS A 236 -5.98 21.18 1.14
CA HIS A 236 -5.03 20.74 2.17
C HIS A 236 -3.61 20.54 1.64
N LEU A 237 -3.45 20.24 0.34
CA LEU A 237 -2.15 19.97 -0.28
C LEU A 237 -1.49 21.23 -0.88
N ARG A 238 -2.24 22.30 -1.17
CA ARG A 238 -1.67 23.58 -1.61
C ARG A 238 -0.86 24.23 -0.50
N VAL A 239 0.18 24.96 -0.92
CA VAL A 239 1.04 25.78 -0.04
C VAL A 239 0.35 27.09 0.25
#